data_f67a360b49c2db227c4d717d1021a29b
#
_entry.id   f67a360b49c2db227c4d717d1021a29b
#
_cell.length_a   1.000
_cell.length_b   1.000
_cell.length_c   1.000
_cell.angle_alpha   90.00
_cell.angle_beta   90.00
_cell.angle_gamma   90.00
#
_symmetry.space_group_name_H-M   'P 1'
#
loop_
_entity.id
_entity.type
_entity.pdbx_description
1 polymer ?
#
loop_
_entity_poly.entity_id
_entity_poly.type
_entity_poly.pdbx_seq_one_letter_code
_entity_poly.pdbx_strand_id
1 'polypeptide(L)'
;MITIILSILLILLGFLVVKFGLRVLGLFLGGAAFFLVLQILELYLNLTLSPWMFLAVTAVGGIAGIFLVPLFAELAVIFFAFLFGCFLPEILPGLLVPWPHSSDVLLIIRLVSGIILGTVASRYILQIAAILTTVLGSAMLAKEIHRPKLFFLFLFLGLVCQFFLIKRNKTQIASRTPRAKASKGEKKDDD
;
A
#
# COMPACT_ATOMS: atom_id res chain seq x y z
N MET A 1 10.06 10.24 -24.65
CA MET A 1 10.50 8.84 -24.58
C MET A 1 10.51 8.28 -23.15
N ILE A 2 11.09 8.97 -22.17
CA ILE A 2 11.14 8.52 -20.76
C ILE A 2 9.72 8.32 -20.21
N THR A 3 8.80 9.22 -20.50
CA THR A 3 7.38 9.16 -20.07
C THR A 3 6.66 7.92 -20.59
N ILE A 4 6.92 7.55 -21.85
CA ILE A 4 6.32 6.33 -22.45
C ILE A 4 6.84 5.08 -21.74
N ILE A 5 8.15 4.99 -21.51
CA ILE A 5 8.78 3.86 -20.83
C ILE A 5 8.22 3.76 -19.40
N LEU A 6 8.14 4.87 -18.69
CA LEU A 6 7.60 4.92 -17.33
C LEU A 6 6.11 4.50 -17.30
N SER A 7 5.32 4.96 -18.27
CA SER A 7 3.90 4.60 -18.37
C SER A 7 3.72 3.10 -18.62
N ILE A 8 4.51 2.51 -19.53
CA ILE A 8 4.50 1.06 -19.79
C ILE A 8 4.92 0.29 -18.54
N LEU A 9 5.96 0.73 -17.85
CA LEU A 9 6.43 0.12 -16.61
C LEU A 9 5.36 0.16 -15.51
N LEU A 10 4.65 1.29 -15.35
CA LEU A 10 3.52 1.43 -14.43
C LEU A 10 2.35 0.50 -14.79
N ILE A 11 2.03 0.37 -16.08
CA ILE A 11 0.95 -0.51 -16.53
C ILE A 11 1.27 -1.98 -16.26
N LEU A 12 2.49 -2.42 -16.54
CA LEU A 12 2.88 -3.83 -16.46
C LEU A 12 3.27 -4.25 -15.05
N LEU A 13 4.03 -3.42 -14.35
CA LEU A 13 4.69 -3.76 -13.08
C LEU A 13 4.26 -2.83 -11.92
N GLY A 14 3.18 -2.07 -12.09
CA GLY A 14 2.79 -1.01 -11.16
C GLY A 14 2.74 -1.46 -9.69
N PHE A 15 2.18 -2.65 -9.41
CA PHE A 15 2.14 -3.16 -8.04
C PHE A 15 3.55 -3.46 -7.48
N LEU A 16 4.48 -3.92 -8.32
CA LEU A 16 5.88 -4.13 -7.92
C LEU A 16 6.60 -2.80 -7.69
N VAL A 17 6.37 -1.84 -8.58
CA VAL A 17 6.92 -0.48 -8.46
C VAL A 17 6.45 0.17 -7.17
N VAL A 18 5.19 0.06 -6.80
CA VAL A 18 4.67 0.56 -5.53
C VAL A 18 5.30 -0.18 -4.36
N LYS A 19 5.35 -1.51 -4.39
CA LYS A 19 5.92 -2.31 -3.30
C LYS A 19 7.41 -2.04 -3.06
N PHE A 20 8.21 -1.98 -4.13
CA PHE A 20 9.63 -1.65 -4.03
C PHE A 20 9.86 -0.17 -3.78
N GLY A 21 9.10 0.70 -4.45
CA GLY A 21 9.17 2.14 -4.28
C GLY A 21 8.92 2.59 -2.85
N LEU A 22 7.93 2.03 -2.17
CA LEU A 22 7.67 2.29 -0.75
C LEU A 22 8.83 1.87 0.15
N ARG A 23 9.52 0.77 -0.16
CA ARG A 23 10.70 0.33 0.61
C ARG A 23 11.89 1.24 0.39
N VAL A 24 12.16 1.61 -0.87
CA VAL A 24 13.24 2.57 -1.20
C VAL A 24 12.95 3.93 -0.59
N LEU A 25 11.72 4.41 -0.71
CA LEU A 25 11.28 5.65 -0.06
C LEU A 25 11.46 5.56 1.46
N GLY A 26 11.13 4.39 2.05
CA GLY A 26 11.31 4.12 3.46
C GLY A 26 12.77 4.22 3.89
N LEU A 27 13.69 3.67 3.10
CA LEU A 27 15.12 3.78 3.35
C LEU A 27 15.57 5.25 3.44
N PHE A 28 15.15 6.08 2.46
CA PHE A 28 15.52 7.49 2.44
C PHE A 28 14.84 8.31 3.53
N LEU A 29 13.53 8.15 3.72
CA LEU A 29 12.78 8.89 4.73
C LEU A 29 13.19 8.48 6.15
N GLY A 30 13.38 7.17 6.39
CA GLY A 30 13.86 6.68 7.68
C GLY A 30 15.26 7.19 7.99
N GLY A 31 16.19 7.11 7.02
CA GLY A 31 17.53 7.66 7.18
C GLY A 31 17.51 9.18 7.44
N ALA A 32 16.75 9.93 6.65
CA ALA A 32 16.65 11.39 6.81
C ALA A 32 16.03 11.77 8.17
N ALA A 33 14.98 11.07 8.61
CA ALA A 33 14.35 11.31 9.91
C ALA A 33 15.33 11.09 11.06
N PHE A 34 16.05 9.96 11.05
CA PHE A 34 17.06 9.67 12.09
C PHE A 34 18.23 10.64 12.05
N PHE A 35 18.68 11.06 10.86
CA PHE A 35 19.70 12.08 10.72
C PHE A 35 19.25 13.42 11.34
N LEU A 36 18.02 13.85 11.07
CA LEU A 36 17.47 15.08 11.65
C LEU A 36 17.33 14.97 13.19
N VAL A 37 16.88 13.82 13.70
CA VAL A 37 16.80 13.57 15.14
C VAL A 37 18.18 13.69 15.79
N LEU A 38 19.23 13.12 15.17
CA LEU A 38 20.60 13.25 15.67
C LEU A 38 21.10 14.70 15.66
N GLN A 39 20.83 15.46 14.60
CA GLN A 39 21.22 16.88 14.55
C GLN A 39 20.52 17.68 15.66
N ILE A 40 19.23 17.42 15.91
CA ILE A 40 18.51 18.05 17.02
C ILE A 40 19.11 17.66 18.34
N LEU A 41 19.46 16.38 18.53
CA LEU A 41 20.04 15.87 19.77
C LEU A 41 21.42 16.47 20.04
N GLU A 42 22.27 16.59 19.01
CA GLU A 42 23.58 17.25 19.06
C GLU A 42 23.44 18.70 19.50
N LEU A 43 22.46 19.42 18.91
CA LEU A 43 22.20 20.83 19.22
C LEU A 43 21.72 21.03 20.67
N TYR A 44 20.80 20.18 21.15
CA TYR A 44 20.20 20.34 22.49
C TYR A 44 21.08 19.81 23.61
N LEU A 45 21.83 18.73 23.38
CA LEU A 45 22.65 18.08 24.40
C LEU A 45 24.13 18.50 24.36
N ASN A 46 24.52 19.37 23.41
CA ASN A 46 25.92 19.76 23.16
C ASN A 46 26.87 18.55 23.07
N LEU A 47 26.38 17.45 22.50
CA LEU A 47 27.16 16.24 22.29
C LEU A 47 27.89 16.34 20.97
N THR A 48 29.23 16.24 20.99
CA THR A 48 30.02 16.11 19.75
C THR A 48 29.99 14.66 19.30
N LEU A 49 29.10 14.34 18.36
CA LEU A 49 28.99 13.01 17.81
C LEU A 49 30.03 12.78 16.70
N SER A 50 30.65 11.61 16.71
CA SER A 50 31.58 11.20 15.67
C SER A 50 30.83 11.02 14.33
N PRO A 51 31.45 11.38 13.17
CA PRO A 51 30.84 11.15 11.84
C PRO A 51 30.40 9.71 11.60
N TRP A 52 31.09 8.75 12.17
CA TRP A 52 30.73 7.33 12.09
C TRP A 52 29.43 7.00 12.83
N MET A 53 29.15 7.68 13.95
CA MET A 53 27.88 7.53 14.66
C MET A 53 26.72 8.07 13.84
N PHE A 54 26.89 9.23 13.16
CA PHE A 54 25.89 9.76 12.25
C PHE A 54 25.58 8.76 11.14
N LEU A 55 26.59 8.18 10.52
CA LEU A 55 26.42 7.22 9.44
C LEU A 55 25.74 5.94 9.95
N ALA A 56 26.16 5.41 11.09
CA ALA A 56 25.60 4.20 11.67
C ALA A 56 24.11 4.37 12.04
N VAL A 57 23.75 5.46 12.72
CA VAL A 57 22.37 5.72 13.13
C VAL A 57 21.47 6.03 11.94
N THR A 58 21.98 6.79 10.95
CA THR A 58 21.24 7.04 9.70
C THR A 58 20.99 5.74 8.93
N ALA A 59 21.96 4.82 8.90
CA ALA A 59 21.79 3.51 8.28
C ALA A 59 20.74 2.65 9.02
N VAL A 60 20.77 2.64 10.34
CA VAL A 60 19.76 1.96 11.17
C VAL A 60 18.37 2.56 10.93
N GLY A 61 18.27 3.90 10.88
CA GLY A 61 17.04 4.61 10.56
C GLY A 61 16.51 4.27 9.17
N GLY A 62 17.40 4.16 8.19
CA GLY A 62 17.05 3.73 6.84
C GLY A 62 16.49 2.30 6.82
N ILE A 63 17.16 1.37 7.50
CA ILE A 63 16.68 -0.02 7.61
C ILE A 63 15.32 -0.07 8.31
N ALA A 64 15.14 0.64 9.41
CA ALA A 64 13.84 0.73 10.09
C ALA A 64 12.76 1.31 9.17
N GLY A 65 13.10 2.33 8.38
CA GLY A 65 12.20 2.95 7.42
C GLY A 65 11.71 2.01 6.32
N ILE A 66 12.53 1.04 5.87
CA ILE A 66 12.13 0.02 4.89
C ILE A 66 10.90 -0.78 5.37
N PHE A 67 10.76 -0.97 6.68
CA PHE A 67 9.64 -1.70 7.29
C PHE A 67 8.51 -0.77 7.71
N LEU A 68 8.85 0.37 8.33
CA LEU A 68 7.86 1.29 8.89
C LEU A 68 7.06 2.02 7.81
N VAL A 69 7.70 2.50 6.74
CA VAL A 69 6.99 3.27 5.71
C VAL A 69 5.94 2.45 4.96
N PRO A 70 6.18 1.20 4.53
CA PRO A 70 5.11 0.37 3.98
C PRO A 70 3.98 0.12 4.96
N LEU A 71 4.29 -0.13 6.25
CA LEU A 71 3.29 -0.34 7.29
C LEU A 71 2.41 0.89 7.49
N PHE A 72 3.01 2.09 7.57
CA PHE A 72 2.25 3.34 7.66
C PHE A 72 1.44 3.62 6.39
N ALA A 73 1.96 3.29 5.21
CA ALA A 73 1.21 3.43 3.96
C ALA A 73 -0.02 2.51 3.95
N GLU A 74 0.12 1.26 4.43
CA GLU A 74 -1.02 0.33 4.57
C GLU A 74 -2.06 0.86 5.56
N LEU A 75 -1.62 1.32 6.72
CA LEU A 75 -2.51 1.92 7.73
C LEU A 75 -3.22 3.17 7.20
N ALA A 76 -2.51 4.02 6.47
CA ALA A 76 -3.10 5.21 5.84
C ALA A 76 -4.20 4.83 4.84
N VAL A 77 -3.98 3.83 3.98
CA VAL A 77 -5.00 3.36 3.03
C VAL A 77 -6.23 2.84 3.76
N ILE A 78 -6.05 2.05 4.82
CA ILE A 78 -7.15 1.53 5.64
C ILE A 78 -7.92 2.68 6.30
N PHE A 79 -7.19 3.64 6.87
CA PHE A 79 -7.78 4.81 7.52
C PHE A 79 -8.58 5.68 6.55
N PHE A 80 -8.03 5.98 5.37
CA PHE A 80 -8.75 6.74 4.35
C PHE A 80 -9.97 5.98 3.81
N ALA A 81 -9.87 4.67 3.64
CA ALA A 81 -11.01 3.84 3.24
C ALA A 81 -12.10 3.83 4.32
N PHE A 82 -11.73 3.78 5.59
CA PHE A 82 -12.65 3.90 6.73
C PHE A 82 -13.35 5.26 6.72
N LEU A 83 -12.59 6.36 6.60
CA LEU A 83 -13.16 7.70 6.52
C LEU A 83 -14.11 7.83 5.33
N PHE A 84 -13.69 7.39 4.15
CA PHE A 84 -14.54 7.40 2.96
C PHE A 84 -15.84 6.60 3.19
N GLY A 85 -15.74 5.44 3.85
CA GLY A 85 -16.88 4.64 4.24
C GLY A 85 -17.84 5.36 5.19
N CYS A 86 -17.30 6.14 6.13
CA CYS A 86 -18.12 6.96 7.04
C CYS A 86 -18.87 8.08 6.31
N PHE A 87 -18.29 8.64 5.24
CA PHE A 87 -18.93 9.68 4.42
C PHE A 87 -19.84 9.12 3.31
N LEU A 88 -19.70 7.84 2.96
CA LEU A 88 -20.46 7.21 1.89
C LEU A 88 -21.98 7.34 2.08
N PRO A 89 -22.57 7.17 3.28
CA PRO A 89 -24.00 7.37 3.52
C PRO A 89 -24.48 8.79 3.25
N GLU A 90 -23.63 9.80 3.29
CA GLU A 90 -24.00 11.18 2.95
C GLU A 90 -24.02 11.44 1.44
N ILE A 91 -23.17 10.73 0.70
CA ILE A 91 -23.04 10.89 -0.75
C ILE A 91 -24.15 10.12 -1.49
N LEU A 92 -24.59 8.99 -0.93
CA LEU A 92 -25.63 8.13 -1.54
C LEU A 92 -27.10 8.57 -1.37
N PRO A 93 -27.53 9.43 -0.43
CA PRO A 93 -28.96 9.71 -0.22
C PRO A 93 -29.68 10.32 -1.43
N GLY A 94 -28.93 10.89 -2.37
CA GLY A 94 -29.49 11.36 -3.64
C GLY A 94 -29.87 10.23 -4.61
N LEU A 95 -29.47 8.99 -4.33
CA LEU A 95 -29.56 7.91 -5.32
C LEU A 95 -30.55 6.78 -4.97
N LEU A 96 -30.81 6.45 -3.72
CA LEU A 96 -31.43 5.16 -3.45
C LEU A 96 -32.55 5.05 -2.39
N VAL A 97 -32.59 5.84 -1.30
CA VAL A 97 -33.64 5.66 -0.25
C VAL A 97 -33.79 6.92 0.64
N PRO A 98 -34.98 7.32 1.11
CA PRO A 98 -35.14 8.30 2.19
C PRO A 98 -34.60 7.71 3.51
N TRP A 99 -33.51 8.30 4.02
CA TRP A 99 -32.84 7.85 5.24
C TRP A 99 -33.62 8.22 6.50
N PRO A 100 -33.55 7.41 7.56
CA PRO A 100 -34.17 7.75 8.83
C PRO A 100 -33.57 9.01 9.41
N HIS A 101 -34.44 9.94 9.87
CA HIS A 101 -34.05 11.26 10.36
C HIS A 101 -33.42 11.25 11.77
N SER A 102 -33.26 10.08 12.42
CA SER A 102 -32.62 9.98 13.72
C SER A 102 -31.09 10.00 13.60
N SER A 103 -30.46 10.96 14.28
CA SER A 103 -28.99 11.17 14.30
C SER A 103 -28.22 9.92 14.71
N ASP A 104 -28.77 9.12 15.64
CA ASP A 104 -28.09 7.95 16.21
C ASP A 104 -28.01 6.79 15.23
N VAL A 105 -29.07 6.53 14.48
CA VAL A 105 -29.11 5.50 13.44
C VAL A 105 -28.13 5.84 12.31
N LEU A 106 -28.06 7.12 11.94
CA LEU A 106 -27.16 7.58 10.90
C LEU A 106 -25.69 7.46 11.32
N LEU A 107 -25.37 7.70 12.59
CA LEU A 107 -24.02 7.51 13.15
C LEU A 107 -23.61 6.03 13.13
N ILE A 108 -24.51 5.12 13.50
CA ILE A 108 -24.26 3.69 13.47
C ILE A 108 -23.99 3.22 12.02
N ILE A 109 -24.79 3.67 11.06
CA ILE A 109 -24.64 3.33 9.65
C ILE A 109 -23.28 3.82 9.13
N ARG A 110 -22.86 5.04 9.47
CA ARG A 110 -21.55 5.60 9.14
C ARG A 110 -20.41 4.73 9.68
N LEU A 111 -20.44 4.39 10.96
CA LEU A 111 -19.41 3.56 11.58
C LEU A 111 -19.35 2.17 10.93
N VAL A 112 -20.48 1.53 10.72
CA VAL A 112 -20.56 0.19 10.12
C VAL A 112 -20.01 0.23 8.68
N SER A 113 -20.42 1.20 7.86
CA SER A 113 -19.91 1.34 6.49
C SER A 113 -18.41 1.65 6.46
N GLY A 114 -17.91 2.46 7.40
CA GLY A 114 -16.48 2.73 7.55
C GLY A 114 -15.69 1.46 7.89
N ILE A 115 -16.16 0.66 8.86
CA ILE A 115 -15.52 -0.60 9.25
C ILE A 115 -15.51 -1.59 8.07
N ILE A 116 -16.61 -1.72 7.35
CA ILE A 116 -16.70 -2.61 6.19
C ILE A 116 -15.69 -2.18 5.11
N LEU A 117 -15.68 -0.90 4.72
CA LEU A 117 -14.75 -0.40 3.71
C LEU A 117 -13.29 -0.49 4.15
N GLY A 118 -12.97 -0.16 5.39
CA GLY A 118 -11.63 -0.32 5.95
C GLY A 118 -11.16 -1.78 5.92
N THR A 119 -12.02 -2.71 6.29
CA THR A 119 -11.73 -4.15 6.25
C THR A 119 -11.54 -4.66 4.81
N VAL A 120 -12.39 -4.21 3.88
CA VAL A 120 -12.24 -4.53 2.45
C VAL A 120 -10.92 -3.96 1.92
N ALA A 121 -10.61 -2.70 2.24
CA ALA A 121 -9.36 -2.07 1.80
C ALA A 121 -8.13 -2.82 2.31
N SER A 122 -8.10 -3.25 3.58
CA SER A 122 -6.98 -4.01 4.14
C SER A 122 -6.75 -5.34 3.40
N ARG A 123 -7.82 -5.98 2.97
CA ARG A 123 -7.74 -7.28 2.26
C ARG A 123 -7.34 -7.15 0.80
N TYR A 124 -7.67 -6.02 0.18
CA TYR A 124 -7.49 -5.78 -1.25
C TYR A 124 -6.47 -4.69 -1.58
N ILE A 125 -5.59 -4.33 -0.64
CA ILE A 125 -4.64 -3.22 -0.78
C ILE A 125 -3.76 -3.37 -2.04
N LEU A 126 -3.30 -4.59 -2.35
CA LEU A 126 -2.49 -4.86 -3.54
C LEU A 126 -3.28 -4.70 -4.83
N GLN A 127 -4.56 -5.09 -4.82
CA GLN A 127 -5.45 -4.93 -5.96
C GLN A 127 -5.78 -3.44 -6.19
N ILE A 128 -6.02 -2.71 -5.12
CA ILE A 128 -6.26 -1.26 -5.18
C ILE A 128 -5.03 -0.56 -5.75
N ALA A 129 -3.84 -0.88 -5.26
CA ALA A 129 -2.59 -0.33 -5.78
C ALA A 129 -2.40 -0.68 -7.27
N ALA A 130 -2.70 -1.91 -7.69
CA ALA A 130 -2.65 -2.33 -9.07
C ALA A 130 -3.62 -1.54 -9.95
N ILE A 131 -4.86 -1.34 -9.51
CA ILE A 131 -5.85 -0.56 -10.25
C ILE A 131 -5.38 0.89 -10.41
N LEU A 132 -4.96 1.54 -9.31
CA LEU A 132 -4.52 2.93 -9.34
C LEU A 132 -3.31 3.13 -10.25
N THR A 133 -2.30 2.26 -10.16
CA THR A 133 -1.11 2.35 -11.01
C THR A 133 -1.43 2.09 -12.48
N THR A 134 -2.35 1.18 -12.77
CA THR A 134 -2.79 0.92 -14.14
C THR A 134 -3.56 2.10 -14.72
N VAL A 135 -4.49 2.69 -13.95
CA VAL A 135 -5.24 3.89 -14.36
C VAL A 135 -4.27 5.04 -14.66
N LEU A 136 -3.33 5.30 -13.74
CA LEU A 136 -2.35 6.37 -13.91
C LEU A 136 -1.45 6.13 -15.13
N GLY A 137 -0.89 4.92 -15.27
CA GLY A 137 -0.04 4.56 -16.40
C GLY A 137 -0.78 4.63 -17.74
N SER A 138 -2.02 4.16 -17.78
CA SER A 138 -2.86 4.21 -18.99
C SER A 138 -3.23 5.64 -19.38
N ALA A 139 -3.51 6.50 -18.41
CA ALA A 139 -3.80 7.91 -18.64
C ALA A 139 -2.57 8.66 -19.19
N MET A 140 -1.41 8.42 -18.59
CA MET A 140 -0.15 9.01 -19.07
C MET A 140 0.18 8.54 -20.48
N LEU A 141 0.05 7.24 -20.76
CA LEU A 141 0.35 6.68 -22.09
C LEU A 141 -0.63 7.18 -23.16
N ALA A 142 -1.92 7.23 -22.85
CA ALA A 142 -2.95 7.73 -23.78
C ALA A 142 -2.75 9.22 -24.09
N LYS A 143 -2.33 10.02 -23.11
CA LYS A 143 -1.97 11.43 -23.29
C LYS A 143 -0.76 11.59 -24.20
N GLU A 144 0.31 10.81 -23.97
CA GLU A 144 1.56 10.91 -24.73
C GLU A 144 1.40 10.50 -26.19
N ILE A 145 0.55 9.48 -26.47
CA ILE A 145 0.25 9.02 -27.84
C ILE A 145 -0.79 9.93 -28.52
N HIS A 146 -1.35 10.93 -27.81
CA HIS A 146 -2.40 11.84 -28.30
C HIS A 146 -3.67 11.08 -28.79
N ARG A 147 -3.94 9.89 -28.23
CA ARG A 147 -5.11 9.07 -28.58
C ARG A 147 -5.90 8.66 -27.33
N PRO A 148 -6.81 9.49 -26.82
CA PRO A 148 -7.56 9.22 -25.60
C PRO A 148 -8.42 7.95 -25.67
N LYS A 149 -8.85 7.54 -26.87
CA LYS A 149 -9.61 6.29 -27.06
C LYS A 149 -8.84 5.03 -26.68
N LEU A 150 -7.50 5.06 -26.74
CA LEU A 150 -6.65 3.93 -26.36
C LEU A 150 -6.52 3.77 -24.85
N PHE A 151 -6.99 4.73 -24.04
CA PHE A 151 -6.96 4.65 -22.58
C PHE A 151 -7.61 3.36 -22.07
N PHE A 152 -8.83 3.05 -22.54
CA PHE A 152 -9.55 1.85 -22.11
C PHE A 152 -8.84 0.55 -22.51
N LEU A 153 -8.21 0.53 -23.67
CA LEU A 153 -7.43 -0.62 -24.13
C LEU A 153 -6.23 -0.87 -23.21
N PHE A 154 -5.45 0.19 -22.92
CA PHE A 154 -4.29 0.10 -22.03
C PHE A 154 -4.70 -0.23 -20.60
N LEU A 155 -5.82 0.33 -20.12
CA LEU A 155 -6.38 0.03 -18.81
C LEU A 155 -6.73 -1.47 -18.70
N PHE A 156 -7.47 -1.99 -19.65
CA PHE A 156 -7.87 -3.40 -19.65
C PHE A 156 -6.65 -4.33 -19.72
N LEU A 157 -5.73 -4.09 -20.64
CA LEU A 157 -4.52 -4.90 -20.80
C LEU A 157 -3.66 -4.88 -19.54
N GLY A 158 -3.49 -3.70 -18.94
CA GLY A 158 -2.71 -3.51 -17.72
C GLY A 158 -3.33 -4.20 -16.52
N LEU A 159 -4.65 -4.11 -16.34
CA LEU A 159 -5.35 -4.82 -15.26
C LEU A 159 -5.19 -6.33 -15.39
N VAL A 160 -5.42 -6.88 -16.57
CA VAL A 160 -5.24 -8.32 -16.81
C VAL A 160 -3.81 -8.75 -16.45
N CYS A 161 -2.81 -8.02 -16.92
CA CYS A 161 -1.41 -8.33 -16.66
C CYS A 161 -1.09 -8.27 -15.15
N GLN A 162 -1.49 -7.20 -14.45
CA GLN A 162 -1.21 -7.03 -13.02
C GLN A 162 -1.95 -8.05 -12.14
N PHE A 163 -3.22 -8.37 -12.44
CA PHE A 163 -3.96 -9.40 -11.70
C PHE A 163 -3.35 -10.78 -11.90
N PHE A 164 -2.88 -11.09 -13.10
CA PHE A 164 -2.17 -12.35 -13.37
C PHE A 164 -0.88 -12.45 -12.54
N LEU A 165 -0.09 -11.37 -12.48
CA LEU A 165 1.14 -11.30 -11.67
C LEU A 165 0.85 -11.44 -10.17
N ILE A 166 -0.19 -10.79 -9.65
CA ILE A 166 -0.60 -10.90 -8.24
C ILE A 166 -0.99 -12.35 -7.91
N LYS A 167 -1.77 -13.00 -8.78
CA LYS A 167 -2.18 -14.41 -8.60
C LYS A 167 -0.97 -15.34 -8.56
N ARG A 168 -0.04 -15.18 -9.49
CA ARG A 168 1.19 -15.99 -9.56
C ARG A 168 2.05 -15.84 -8.31
N ASN A 169 2.17 -14.63 -7.78
CA ASN A 169 2.95 -14.35 -6.57
C ASN A 169 2.33 -15.03 -5.32
N LYS A 170 1.00 -15.03 -5.19
CA LYS A 170 0.31 -15.75 -4.11
C LYS A 170 0.55 -17.27 -4.15
N THR A 171 0.55 -17.86 -5.34
CA THR A 171 0.78 -19.31 -5.51
C THR A 171 2.22 -19.70 -5.14
N GLN A 172 3.21 -18.87 -5.46
CA GLN A 172 4.60 -19.13 -5.09
C GLN A 172 4.86 -19.03 -3.58
N ILE A 173 4.17 -18.12 -2.88
CA ILE A 173 4.29 -17.99 -1.42
C ILE A 173 3.64 -19.21 -0.74
N ALA A 174 2.49 -19.66 -1.21
CA ALA A 174 1.81 -20.84 -0.67
C ALA A 174 2.62 -22.14 -0.86
N SER A 175 3.36 -22.27 -1.96
CA SER A 175 4.22 -23.44 -2.21
C SER A 175 5.53 -23.44 -1.42
N ARG A 176 5.97 -22.29 -0.91
CA ARG A 176 7.18 -22.13 -0.10
C ARG A 176 6.97 -22.30 1.39
N THR A 177 5.72 -22.39 1.85
CA THR A 177 5.44 -22.71 3.27
C THR A 177 5.67 -24.21 3.47
N PRO A 178 6.76 -24.66 4.10
CA PRO A 178 7.02 -26.09 4.23
C PRO A 178 5.95 -26.72 5.11
N ARG A 179 5.61 -27.94 4.82
CA ARG A 179 4.83 -28.90 5.62
C ARG A 179 5.43 -29.12 7.03
N ALA A 180 5.56 -28.05 7.81
CA ALA A 180 6.04 -28.13 9.20
C ALA A 180 4.98 -28.66 10.19
N LYS A 181 3.81 -29.09 9.71
CA LYS A 181 2.72 -29.63 10.55
C LYS A 181 2.54 -31.15 10.50
N ALA A 182 3.28 -31.87 9.68
CA ALA A 182 3.12 -33.33 9.56
C ALA A 182 3.99 -34.16 10.53
N SER A 183 4.95 -33.54 11.25
CA SER A 183 5.86 -34.32 12.13
C SER A 183 5.53 -34.25 13.63
N LYS A 184 4.40 -33.65 14.02
CA LYS A 184 4.01 -33.53 15.44
C LYS A 184 2.88 -34.48 15.87
N GLY A 185 2.43 -35.35 14.97
CA GLY A 185 1.34 -36.30 15.22
C GLY A 185 1.76 -37.77 15.45
N GLU A 186 3.05 -38.10 15.29
CA GLU A 186 3.49 -39.52 15.32
C GLU A 186 4.52 -39.79 16.41
N LYS A 187 4.19 -39.40 17.63
CA LYS A 187 4.94 -39.83 18.81
C LYS A 187 4.06 -39.75 20.06
N LYS A 188 3.08 -40.66 20.14
CA LYS A 188 2.40 -41.01 21.38
C LYS A 188 1.49 -42.20 21.11
N ASP A 189 2.06 -43.36 21.12
CA ASP A 189 1.45 -44.63 21.48
C ASP A 189 2.53 -45.71 21.33
N ASP A 190 3.35 -45.84 22.32
CA ASP A 190 4.12 -47.04 22.69
C ASP A 190 4.66 -46.76 24.11
N ASP A 191 3.82 -47.05 25.12
CA ASP A 191 4.19 -47.55 26.44
C ASP A 191 2.91 -48.10 27.15
#